data_cfbdacd9143d814fd5bc29e4dcd4dc38
#
_entry.id   cfbdacd9143d814fd5bc29e4dcd4dc38
#
_cell.length_a   1.000
_cell.length_b   1.000
_cell.length_c   1.000
_cell.angle_alpha   90.00
_cell.angle_beta   90.00
_cell.angle_gamma   90.00
#
_symmetry.space_group_name_H-M   'P 1'
#
loop_
_entity.id
_entity.type
_entity.pdbx_description
1 polymer ?
#
loop_
_entity_poly.entity_id
_entity_poly.type
_entity_poly.pdbx_seq_one_letter_code
_entity_poly.pdbx_strand_id
1 'polypeptide(L)'
;MAGRTPGKNGEPAVVVQHAYDLTLWLVRKVEKFPRSFRFSVGDRVIARSLDLLEALVEAAYSADKRGLLDRANRSVSGLRYLLRLAVDLKLLSGDSQEFAAGRLEEIGRMVGGWRKAALRGEP
;
A
#
# COMPACT_ATOMS: atom_id res chain seq x y z
N MET A 1 -16.80 17.49 1.59
CA MET A 1 -16.27 17.32 1.39
C MET A 1 -15.65 17.43 1.50
N ALA A 2 -15.87 17.67 1.76
CA ALA A 2 -15.30 17.80 1.58
C ALA A 2 -14.35 17.42 1.51
N GLY A 3 -14.51 16.81 1.63
CA GLY A 3 -13.39 16.30 1.52
C GLY A 3 -12.44 16.69 0.64
N ARG A 4 -12.23 17.58 0.64
CA ARG A 4 -11.37 17.97 -0.07
C ARG A 4 -10.20 17.37 -0.07
N THR A 5 -9.64 17.19 -1.04
CA THR A 5 -8.36 16.55 -1.19
C THR A 5 -7.29 17.29 -0.44
N PRO A 6 -6.63 16.63 0.49
CA PRO A 6 -5.50 17.25 1.17
C PRO A 6 -4.37 17.43 0.17
N GLY A 7 -3.64 18.47 0.29
CA GLY A 7 -2.55 18.71 -0.61
C GLY A 7 -2.99 19.39 -1.88
N LYS A 8 -2.35 20.47 -2.22
CA LYS A 8 -2.79 21.30 -3.31
C LYS A 8 -2.64 20.63 -4.67
N ASN A 9 -1.73 19.71 -4.83
CA ASN A 9 -1.56 19.02 -6.11
C ASN A 9 -2.29 17.68 -6.14
N GLY A 10 -3.07 17.36 -5.11
CA GLY A 10 -3.85 16.14 -5.08
C GLY A 10 -3.07 14.87 -4.83
N GLU A 11 -1.80 14.97 -4.48
CA GLU A 11 -0.97 13.79 -4.28
C GLU A 11 -1.49 12.84 -3.21
N PRO A 12 -1.95 13.32 -2.03
CA PRO A 12 -2.51 12.40 -1.04
C PRO A 12 -3.69 11.61 -1.57
N ALA A 13 -4.59 12.24 -2.32
CA ALA A 13 -5.70 11.53 -2.91
C ALA A 13 -5.25 10.53 -3.95
N VAL A 14 -4.22 10.87 -4.73
CA VAL A 14 -3.69 9.99 -5.76
C VAL A 14 -3.07 8.75 -5.13
N VAL A 15 -2.27 8.91 -4.08
CA VAL A 15 -1.62 7.76 -3.47
C VAL A 15 -2.63 6.86 -2.75
N VAL A 16 -3.68 7.45 -2.17
CA VAL A 16 -4.77 6.66 -1.57
C VAL A 16 -5.44 5.82 -2.65
N GLN A 17 -5.72 6.42 -3.82
CA GLN A 17 -6.34 5.69 -4.91
C GLN A 17 -5.44 4.57 -5.42
N HIS A 18 -4.14 4.82 -5.54
CA HIS A 18 -3.20 3.76 -5.93
C HIS A 18 -3.19 2.62 -4.93
N ALA A 19 -3.23 2.93 -3.63
CA ALA A 19 -3.26 1.90 -2.60
C ALA A 19 -4.58 1.13 -2.64
N TYR A 20 -5.67 1.81 -2.90
CA TYR A 20 -6.98 1.16 -3.05
C TYR A 20 -6.96 0.19 -4.23
N ASP A 21 -6.49 0.65 -5.38
CA ASP A 21 -6.45 -0.17 -6.58
C ASP A 21 -5.56 -1.40 -6.38
N LEU A 22 -4.42 -1.22 -5.75
CA LEU A 22 -3.51 -2.33 -5.48
C LEU A 22 -4.15 -3.32 -4.49
N THR A 23 -4.81 -2.82 -3.45
CA THR A 23 -5.46 -3.68 -2.47
C THR A 23 -6.54 -4.53 -3.15
N LEU A 24 -7.36 -3.92 -3.99
CA LEU A 24 -8.40 -4.64 -4.71
C LEU A 24 -7.79 -5.74 -5.59
N TRP A 25 -6.73 -5.41 -6.31
CA TRP A 25 -6.04 -6.36 -7.16
C TRP A 25 -5.46 -7.52 -6.35
N LEU A 26 -4.84 -7.21 -5.20
CA LEU A 26 -4.24 -8.22 -4.34
C LEU A 26 -5.29 -9.16 -3.74
N VAL A 27 -6.41 -8.60 -3.28
CA VAL A 27 -7.49 -9.43 -2.74
C VAL A 27 -7.95 -10.43 -3.79
N ARG A 28 -8.13 -10.00 -5.03
CA ARG A 28 -8.56 -10.90 -6.09
C ARG A 28 -7.51 -11.95 -6.43
N LYS A 29 -6.23 -11.60 -6.35
CA LYS A 29 -5.17 -12.57 -6.56
C LYS A 29 -5.14 -13.63 -5.46
N VAL A 30 -5.29 -13.19 -4.21
CA VAL A 30 -5.29 -14.11 -3.07
C VAL A 30 -6.46 -15.09 -3.13
N GLU A 31 -7.60 -14.66 -3.65
CA GLU A 31 -8.75 -15.54 -3.80
C GLU A 31 -8.42 -16.78 -4.63
N LYS A 32 -7.43 -16.68 -5.50
CA LYS A 32 -7.03 -17.77 -6.39
C LYS A 32 -5.88 -18.60 -5.84
N PHE A 33 -5.38 -18.26 -4.66
CA PHE A 33 -4.34 -19.07 -4.03
C PHE A 33 -4.92 -20.40 -3.61
N PRO A 34 -4.11 -21.49 -3.63
CA PRO A 34 -4.55 -22.76 -3.05
C PRO A 34 -4.96 -22.54 -1.61
N ARG A 35 -5.94 -23.32 -1.17
CA ARG A 35 -6.55 -23.13 0.15
C ARG A 35 -5.51 -23.10 1.27
N SER A 36 -4.51 -23.98 1.20
CA SER A 36 -3.51 -24.07 2.25
C SER A 36 -2.71 -22.77 2.41
N PHE A 37 -2.60 -21.97 1.34
CA PHE A 37 -1.85 -20.71 1.39
C PHE A 37 -2.77 -19.50 1.52
N ARG A 38 -4.06 -19.66 1.26
CA ARG A 38 -5.00 -18.55 1.33
C ARG A 38 -5.10 -18.00 2.75
N PHE A 39 -5.09 -18.91 3.73
CA PHE A 39 -5.24 -18.54 5.14
C PHE A 39 -3.90 -18.37 5.86
N SER A 40 -2.80 -18.33 5.15
CA SER A 40 -1.47 -18.06 5.71
C SER A 40 -0.86 -16.89 4.99
N VAL A 41 -0.09 -17.14 3.93
CA VAL A 41 0.53 -16.06 3.15
C VAL A 41 -0.53 -15.10 2.59
N GLY A 42 -1.65 -15.64 2.10
CA GLY A 42 -2.72 -14.82 1.55
C GLY A 42 -3.28 -13.84 2.56
N ASP A 43 -3.57 -14.31 3.78
CA ASP A 43 -4.08 -13.42 4.83
C ASP A 43 -3.11 -12.31 5.15
N ARG A 44 -1.80 -12.60 5.16
CA ARG A 44 -0.80 -11.60 5.44
C ARG A 44 -0.69 -10.56 4.34
N VAL A 45 -0.80 -10.99 3.08
CA VAL A 45 -0.80 -10.06 1.96
C VAL A 45 -1.99 -9.12 2.08
N ILE A 46 -3.17 -9.65 2.33
CA ILE A 46 -4.38 -8.83 2.47
C ILE A 46 -4.26 -7.90 3.66
N ALA A 47 -3.86 -8.40 4.82
CA ALA A 47 -3.76 -7.58 6.02
C ALA A 47 -2.78 -6.43 5.81
N ARG A 48 -1.65 -6.70 5.18
CA ARG A 48 -0.64 -5.68 4.97
C ARG A 48 -1.11 -4.62 3.97
N SER A 49 -1.83 -5.04 2.92
CA SER A 49 -2.35 -4.07 1.96
C SER A 49 -3.45 -3.22 2.58
N LEU A 50 -4.28 -3.79 3.45
CA LEU A 50 -5.29 -3.02 4.18
C LEU A 50 -4.63 -2.05 5.15
N ASP A 51 -3.55 -2.46 5.83
CA ASP A 51 -2.81 -1.55 6.71
C ASP A 51 -2.29 -0.35 5.93
N LEU A 52 -1.75 -0.60 4.74
CA LEU A 52 -1.26 0.48 3.89
C LEU A 52 -2.39 1.45 3.53
N LEU A 53 -3.48 0.90 3.04
CA LEU A 53 -4.63 1.71 2.62
C LEU A 53 -5.17 2.53 3.80
N GLU A 54 -5.38 1.88 4.93
CA GLU A 54 -5.94 2.54 6.10
C GLU A 54 -5.03 3.63 6.63
N ALA A 55 -3.72 3.37 6.68
CA ALA A 55 -2.77 4.36 7.15
C ALA A 55 -2.78 5.60 6.26
N LEU A 56 -2.87 5.41 4.95
CA LEU A 56 -2.88 6.54 4.02
C LEU A 56 -4.18 7.33 4.10
N VAL A 57 -5.31 6.64 4.24
CA VAL A 57 -6.59 7.32 4.42
C VAL A 57 -6.57 8.15 5.70
N GLU A 58 -6.10 7.58 6.80
CA GLU A 58 -6.04 8.30 8.07
C GLU A 58 -5.08 9.49 7.98
N ALA A 59 -3.93 9.30 7.32
CA ALA A 59 -2.97 10.38 7.17
C ALA A 59 -3.56 11.55 6.40
N ALA A 60 -4.44 11.28 5.43
CA ALA A 60 -5.05 12.33 4.62
C ALA A 60 -5.91 13.27 5.46
N TYR A 61 -6.44 12.78 6.58
CA TYR A 61 -7.35 13.55 7.43
C TYR A 61 -6.80 13.87 8.80
N SER A 62 -5.53 13.56 9.06
CA SER A 62 -4.91 13.80 10.36
C SER A 62 -3.99 14.99 10.32
N ALA A 63 -3.94 15.74 11.42
CA ALA A 63 -2.99 16.83 11.57
C ALA A 63 -1.57 16.26 11.74
N ASP A 64 -1.43 15.22 12.57
CA ASP A 64 -0.14 14.56 12.78
C ASP A 64 -0.07 13.34 11.89
N LYS A 65 0.77 13.43 10.87
CA LYS A 65 0.82 12.40 9.83
C LYS A 65 2.02 11.46 9.96
N ARG A 66 3.01 11.81 10.79
CA ARG A 66 4.30 11.11 10.76
C ARG A 66 4.19 9.63 11.10
N GLY A 67 3.52 9.31 12.19
CA GLY A 67 3.35 7.92 12.60
C GLY A 67 2.59 7.10 11.57
N LEU A 68 1.58 7.72 10.97
CA LEU A 68 0.76 7.05 9.96
C LEU A 68 1.55 6.81 8.68
N LEU A 69 2.36 7.79 8.26
CA LEU A 69 3.18 7.63 7.06
C LEU A 69 4.33 6.65 7.28
N ASP A 70 4.88 6.60 8.52
CA ASP A 70 5.86 5.57 8.86
C ASP A 70 5.22 4.17 8.78
N ARG A 71 4.00 4.03 9.26
CA ARG A 71 3.26 2.77 9.18
C ARG A 71 3.02 2.38 7.72
N ALA A 72 2.63 3.33 6.89
CA ALA A 72 2.44 3.09 5.47
C ALA A 72 3.74 2.63 4.81
N ASN A 73 4.84 3.27 5.15
CA ASN A 73 6.14 2.93 4.58
C ASN A 73 6.56 1.51 4.98
N ARG A 74 6.31 1.12 6.22
CA ARG A 74 6.60 -0.25 6.66
C ARG A 74 5.72 -1.26 5.93
N SER A 75 4.48 -0.91 5.66
CA SER A 75 3.58 -1.80 4.93
C SER A 75 4.03 -2.00 3.49
N VAL A 76 4.52 -0.94 2.85
CA VAL A 76 5.07 -1.07 1.49
C VAL A 76 6.23 -2.05 1.49
N SER A 77 7.16 -1.91 2.44
CA SER A 77 8.31 -2.80 2.54
C SER A 77 7.89 -4.24 2.81
N GLY A 78 6.94 -4.42 3.72
CA GLY A 78 6.44 -5.75 4.05
C GLY A 78 5.79 -6.42 2.85
N LEU A 79 5.00 -5.66 2.09
CA LEU A 79 4.36 -6.21 0.90
C LEU A 79 5.36 -6.65 -0.15
N ARG A 80 6.44 -5.89 -0.34
CA ARG A 80 7.47 -6.30 -1.30
C ARG A 80 7.98 -7.70 -1.02
N TYR A 81 8.29 -7.98 0.24
CA TYR A 81 8.81 -9.30 0.62
C TYR A 81 7.74 -10.37 0.57
N LEU A 82 6.51 -10.05 0.99
CA LEU A 82 5.42 -11.02 0.92
C LEU A 82 5.12 -11.43 -0.52
N LEU A 83 5.17 -10.47 -1.45
CA LEU A 83 4.93 -10.78 -2.85
C LEU A 83 6.07 -11.60 -3.46
N ARG A 84 7.30 -11.31 -3.05
CA ARG A 84 8.44 -12.12 -3.46
C ARG A 84 8.28 -13.55 -2.95
N LEU A 85 7.89 -13.70 -1.68
CA LEU A 85 7.63 -15.02 -1.12
C LEU A 85 6.54 -15.75 -1.90
N ALA A 86 5.49 -15.03 -2.26
CA ALA A 86 4.39 -15.63 -3.01
C ALA A 86 4.86 -16.16 -4.38
N VAL A 87 5.76 -15.45 -5.04
CA VAL A 87 6.33 -15.93 -6.30
C VAL A 87 7.18 -17.17 -6.07
N ASP A 88 8.02 -17.15 -5.04
CA ASP A 88 8.88 -18.29 -4.72
C ASP A 88 8.06 -19.53 -4.37
N LEU A 89 6.89 -19.34 -3.77
CA LEU A 89 5.94 -20.42 -3.47
C LEU A 89 5.05 -20.78 -4.67
N LYS A 90 5.26 -20.11 -5.80
CA LYS A 90 4.51 -20.33 -7.05
C LYS A 90 3.03 -19.98 -6.91
N LEU A 91 2.71 -19.01 -6.06
CA LEU A 91 1.35 -18.52 -5.86
C LEU A 91 1.04 -17.38 -6.82
N LEU A 92 2.06 -16.64 -7.27
CA LEU A 92 1.94 -15.55 -8.23
C LEU A 92 2.94 -15.77 -9.34
N SER A 93 2.57 -15.34 -10.54
CA SER A 93 3.49 -15.35 -11.66
C SER A 93 4.51 -14.21 -11.52
N GLY A 94 5.63 -14.34 -12.24
CA GLY A 94 6.59 -13.26 -12.28
C GLY A 94 6.01 -11.99 -12.86
N ASP A 95 5.12 -12.10 -13.86
CA ASP A 95 4.47 -10.93 -14.45
C ASP A 95 3.58 -10.22 -13.43
N SER A 96 2.83 -10.99 -12.62
CA SER A 96 2.00 -10.41 -11.57
C SER A 96 2.85 -9.71 -10.52
N GLN A 97 3.98 -10.33 -10.13
CA GLN A 97 4.87 -9.70 -9.18
C GLN A 97 5.44 -8.39 -9.72
N GLU A 98 5.86 -8.41 -10.98
CA GLU A 98 6.43 -7.21 -11.60
C GLU A 98 5.43 -6.07 -11.63
N PHE A 99 4.18 -6.38 -11.96
CA PHE A 99 3.11 -5.38 -11.94
C PHE A 99 2.95 -4.79 -10.55
N ALA A 100 2.83 -5.64 -9.54
CA ALA A 100 2.62 -5.19 -8.16
C ALA A 100 3.84 -4.43 -7.62
N ALA A 101 5.05 -4.90 -7.97
CA ALA A 101 6.28 -4.23 -7.53
C ALA A 101 6.35 -2.81 -8.09
N GLY A 102 5.95 -2.63 -9.35
CA GLY A 102 5.93 -1.30 -9.95
C GLY A 102 4.95 -0.37 -9.24
N ARG A 103 3.78 -0.90 -8.88
CA ARG A 103 2.79 -0.12 -8.14
C ARG A 103 3.31 0.23 -6.75
N LEU A 104 3.94 -0.73 -6.07
CA LEU A 104 4.49 -0.48 -4.74
C LEU A 104 5.62 0.54 -4.78
N GLU A 105 6.45 0.50 -5.81
CA GLU A 105 7.53 1.45 -5.95
C GLU A 105 6.97 2.87 -6.10
N GLU A 106 5.94 3.02 -6.91
CA GLU A 106 5.30 4.31 -7.10
C GLU A 106 4.68 4.82 -5.80
N ILE A 107 3.92 3.94 -5.11
CA ILE A 107 3.32 4.29 -3.83
C ILE A 107 4.41 4.66 -2.82
N GLY A 108 5.49 3.90 -2.77
CA GLY A 108 6.59 4.16 -1.85
C GLY A 108 7.23 5.51 -2.07
N ARG A 109 7.42 5.90 -3.35
CA ARG A 109 7.97 7.23 -3.66
C ARG A 109 7.04 8.32 -3.17
N MET A 110 5.74 8.17 -3.41
CA MET A 110 4.76 9.19 -3.01
C MET A 110 4.66 9.29 -1.49
N VAL A 111 4.67 8.15 -0.81
CA VAL A 111 4.67 8.13 0.66
C VAL A 111 5.93 8.80 1.20
N GLY A 112 7.09 8.52 0.59
CA GLY A 112 8.35 9.13 0.99
C GLY A 112 8.33 10.64 0.85
N GLY A 113 7.79 11.13 -0.28
CA GLY A 113 7.66 12.56 -0.49
C GLY A 113 6.72 13.21 0.52
N TRP A 114 5.61 12.55 0.80
CA TRP A 114 4.64 13.03 1.77
C TRP A 114 5.25 13.06 3.18
N ARG A 115 6.01 12.02 3.54
CA ARG A 115 6.70 12.00 4.84
C ARG A 115 7.66 13.17 4.99
N LYS A 116 8.44 13.44 3.94
CA LYS A 116 9.37 14.58 3.99
C LYS A 116 8.63 15.89 4.16
N ALA A 117 7.53 16.06 3.45
CA ALA A 117 6.72 17.27 3.59
C ALA A 117 6.17 17.38 5.01
N ALA A 118 5.69 16.29 5.58
CA ALA A 118 5.14 16.31 6.94
C ALA A 118 6.21 16.65 7.97
N LEU A 119 7.44 16.18 7.77
CA LEU A 119 8.54 16.49 8.69
C LEU A 119 8.92 17.95 8.64
N ARG A 120 8.66 18.62 7.51
CA ARG A 120 8.88 20.07 7.38
C ARG A 120 7.68 20.89 7.84
N GLY A 121 6.63 20.23 8.34
CA GLY A 121 5.42 20.92 8.75
C GLY A 121 4.51 21.31 7.61
N GLU A 122 4.72 20.77 6.42
CA GLU A 122 3.88 21.04 5.26
C GLU A 122 2.69 20.09 5.22
N PRO A 123 1.57 20.53 4.64
CA PRO A 123 0.42 19.61 4.48
C PRO A 123 0.71 18.48 3.47
#